data_f0bf856acec54ecec3a4580631d321d4
#
_entry.id   f0bf856acec54ecec3a4580631d321d4
#
_cell.length_a   1.000
_cell.length_b   1.000
_cell.length_c   1.000
_cell.angle_alpha   90.00
_cell.angle_beta   90.00
_cell.angle_gamma   90.00
#
_symmetry.space_group_name_H-M   'P 1'
#
loop_
_entity.id
_entity.type
_entity.pdbx_description
1 polymer ?
#
loop_
_entity_poly.entity_id
_entity_poly.type
_entity_poly.pdbx_seq_one_letter_code
_entity_poly.pdbx_strand_id
1 'polypeptide(L)'
;MTIRAAATGVPRGTMVVLMASVFTVSIGYGVVLPLLPYLIERLLGAGGNAAQVSRSTGLLTGLYTLSLFLFAPAWGWLSDRFGRRTILLIGLIGFSATLLVFAFIENLAAVYAERFLSGMFAAAVTPVALAAIGDLAATEEGRAHRLTFVSLAGISGFLLGPMTGVFVARGAGKILPVVDAAGSLALPLAGTAILALVVAVGAFLTVPGTKSGDVAMKRGPHATASIRWLVPRLFLLAFIVSAAVGVFEVGLALRGKQELGLSQYQIALMFTECSLVMLVVQAIVFSPWIKPETTRWFIAPALAVLAAGLFFVPRASDFPMMLVVIGAVAGSAGILSPILTYWISSKAGNAQGAQLGKQTAAASLGVTVGSAAGGLLFNVAWLPNASFLLITGLTVLGVLLSLGLPHLLVTWKPREAVYDGGVRKRASALGR
;
A
#
# COMPACT_ATOMS: atom_id res chain seq x y z
N MET A 1 -26.29 14.46 -36.96
CA MET A 1 -26.98 13.88 -35.78
C MET A 1 -26.04 12.91 -35.10
N THR A 2 -25.81 13.04 -33.79
CA THR A 2 -25.01 12.23 -32.87
C THR A 2 -23.58 12.69 -32.58
N ILE A 3 -23.43 13.88 -31.97
CA ILE A 3 -22.29 14.22 -31.10
C ILE A 3 -22.90 14.64 -29.75
N ARG A 4 -23.29 13.67 -28.95
CA ARG A 4 -23.74 13.87 -27.55
C ARG A 4 -23.45 12.67 -26.65
N ALA A 5 -22.25 12.08 -26.73
CA ALA A 5 -21.82 10.98 -25.85
C ALA A 5 -20.49 11.22 -25.14
N ALA A 6 -20.02 12.46 -25.02
CA ALA A 6 -18.67 12.77 -24.45
C ALA A 6 -18.73 13.45 -23.08
N ALA A 7 -19.84 13.35 -22.33
CA ALA A 7 -19.96 13.99 -21.01
C ALA A 7 -20.31 13.03 -19.86
N THR A 8 -20.23 11.72 -20.07
CA THR A 8 -20.46 10.75 -18.97
C THR A 8 -19.12 10.32 -18.39
N GLY A 9 -18.77 10.90 -17.22
CA GLY A 9 -17.63 10.41 -16.45
C GLY A 9 -17.71 8.91 -16.17
N VAL A 10 -16.67 8.33 -15.53
CA VAL A 10 -16.61 6.88 -15.21
C VAL A 10 -17.97 6.35 -14.77
N PRO A 11 -18.55 5.34 -15.43
CA PRO A 11 -19.83 4.78 -15.02
C PRO A 11 -19.80 4.32 -13.58
N ARG A 12 -20.89 4.52 -12.83
CA ARG A 12 -20.95 4.15 -11.40
C ARG A 12 -20.60 2.68 -11.17
N GLY A 13 -21.09 1.77 -12.01
CA GLY A 13 -20.78 0.34 -11.92
C GLY A 13 -19.29 0.05 -12.09
N THR A 14 -18.64 0.66 -13.07
CA THR A 14 -17.18 0.53 -13.28
C THR A 14 -16.41 1.06 -12.08
N MET A 15 -16.80 2.19 -11.50
CA MET A 15 -16.16 2.76 -10.33
C MET A 15 -16.24 1.83 -9.12
N VAL A 16 -17.43 1.31 -8.83
CA VAL A 16 -17.63 0.36 -7.72
C VAL A 16 -16.76 -0.88 -7.88
N VAL A 17 -16.70 -1.43 -9.10
CA VAL A 17 -15.88 -2.64 -9.36
C VAL A 17 -14.39 -2.36 -9.26
N LEU A 18 -13.90 -1.21 -9.73
CA LEU A 18 -12.48 -0.84 -9.56
C LEU A 18 -12.12 -0.66 -8.07
N MET A 19 -12.99 -0.03 -7.28
CA MET A 19 -12.85 0.07 -5.82
C MET A 19 -12.87 -1.32 -5.17
N ALA A 20 -13.83 -2.17 -5.54
CA ALA A 20 -13.96 -3.54 -5.03
C ALA A 20 -12.73 -4.40 -5.39
N SER A 21 -12.10 -4.18 -6.56
CA SER A 21 -10.90 -4.89 -6.98
C SER A 21 -9.72 -4.59 -6.04
N VAL A 22 -9.48 -3.32 -5.75
CA VAL A 22 -8.40 -2.91 -4.84
C VAL A 22 -8.72 -3.32 -3.40
N PHE A 23 -9.96 -3.16 -2.96
CA PHE A 23 -10.44 -3.64 -1.66
C PHE A 23 -10.15 -5.14 -1.48
N THR A 24 -10.48 -5.97 -2.49
CA THR A 24 -10.33 -7.42 -2.43
C THR A 24 -8.87 -7.86 -2.27
N VAL A 25 -7.94 -7.23 -2.99
CA VAL A 25 -6.51 -7.53 -2.85
C VAL A 25 -6.00 -7.09 -1.48
N SER A 26 -6.45 -5.92 -1.00
CA SER A 26 -6.05 -5.38 0.30
C SER A 26 -6.60 -6.21 1.47
N ILE A 27 -7.85 -6.67 1.40
CA ILE A 27 -8.43 -7.55 2.43
C ILE A 27 -7.69 -8.89 2.46
N GLY A 28 -7.33 -9.46 1.29
CA GLY A 28 -6.55 -10.70 1.23
C GLY A 28 -5.18 -10.59 1.88
N TYR A 29 -4.47 -9.47 1.67
CA TYR A 29 -3.22 -9.18 2.36
C TYR A 29 -3.43 -9.05 3.88
N GLY A 30 -4.44 -8.29 4.30
CA GLY A 30 -4.77 -8.07 5.71
C GLY A 30 -5.20 -9.34 6.45
N VAL A 31 -5.92 -10.26 5.81
CA VAL A 31 -6.31 -11.56 6.38
C VAL A 31 -5.08 -12.40 6.71
N VAL A 32 -4.09 -12.41 5.83
CA VAL A 32 -2.93 -13.30 5.95
C VAL A 32 -1.94 -12.86 7.03
N LEU A 33 -1.70 -11.56 7.19
CA LEU A 33 -0.67 -11.04 8.09
C LEU A 33 -0.71 -11.60 9.53
N PRO A 34 -1.84 -11.54 10.26
CA PRO A 34 -1.91 -12.06 11.62
C PRO A 34 -1.90 -13.61 11.67
N LEU A 35 -2.19 -14.28 10.56
CA LEU A 35 -2.24 -15.73 10.48
C LEU A 35 -0.88 -16.37 10.20
N LEU A 36 0.04 -15.64 9.52
CA LEU A 36 1.33 -16.19 9.07
C LEU A 36 2.14 -16.84 10.18
N PRO A 37 2.38 -16.24 11.36
CA PRO A 37 3.19 -16.88 12.40
C PRO A 37 2.59 -18.20 12.93
N TYR A 38 1.26 -18.30 12.96
CA TYR A 38 0.55 -19.51 13.40
C TYR A 38 0.57 -20.61 12.34
N LEU A 39 0.40 -20.23 11.07
CA LEU A 39 0.50 -21.16 9.95
C LEU A 39 1.91 -21.76 9.85
N ILE A 40 2.94 -20.92 9.93
CA ILE A 40 4.34 -21.36 9.84
C ILE A 40 4.68 -22.32 10.99
N GLU A 41 4.28 -21.99 12.23
CA GLU A 41 4.48 -22.87 13.38
C GLU A 41 3.82 -24.24 13.17
N ARG A 42 2.59 -24.26 12.67
CA ARG A 42 1.88 -25.52 12.32
C ARG A 42 2.64 -26.33 11.27
N LEU A 43 3.15 -25.68 10.23
CA LEU A 43 3.88 -26.34 9.12
C LEU A 43 5.26 -26.86 9.56
N LEU A 44 5.91 -26.19 10.49
CA LEU A 44 7.19 -26.63 11.05
C LEU A 44 7.04 -27.77 12.07
N GLY A 45 5.86 -27.90 12.70
CA GLY A 45 5.58 -28.94 13.69
C GLY A 45 6.49 -28.86 14.92
N ALA A 46 6.66 -30.00 15.60
CA ALA A 46 7.45 -30.08 16.85
C ALA A 46 8.95 -29.78 16.67
N GLY A 47 9.48 -29.81 15.46
CA GLY A 47 10.90 -29.48 15.16
C GLY A 47 11.16 -27.99 14.90
N GLY A 48 10.11 -27.18 14.80
CA GLY A 48 10.23 -25.75 14.53
C GLY A 48 10.62 -24.93 15.75
N ASN A 49 11.49 -23.93 15.57
CA ASN A 49 11.85 -22.99 16.62
C ASN A 49 11.34 -21.56 16.31
N ALA A 50 11.27 -20.73 17.35
CA ALA A 50 10.78 -19.36 17.27
C ALA A 50 11.53 -18.52 16.20
N ALA A 51 12.84 -18.73 16.06
CA ALA A 51 13.66 -18.02 15.08
C ALA A 51 13.30 -18.41 13.63
N GLN A 52 12.96 -19.70 13.38
CA GLN A 52 12.49 -20.14 12.06
C GLN A 52 11.13 -19.53 11.73
N VAL A 53 10.20 -19.49 12.70
CA VAL A 53 8.89 -18.85 12.52
C VAL A 53 9.06 -17.37 12.18
N SER A 54 9.90 -16.64 12.91
CA SER A 54 10.14 -15.21 12.69
C SER A 54 10.77 -14.95 11.32
N ARG A 55 11.82 -15.70 10.98
CA ARG A 55 12.51 -15.61 9.69
C ARG A 55 11.55 -15.85 8.52
N SER A 56 10.77 -16.93 8.60
CA SER A 56 9.82 -17.27 7.53
C SER A 56 8.68 -16.24 7.43
N THR A 57 8.17 -15.73 8.55
CA THR A 57 7.13 -14.68 8.54
C THR A 57 7.63 -13.42 7.80
N GLY A 58 8.81 -12.93 8.14
CA GLY A 58 9.38 -11.75 7.49
C GLY A 58 9.68 -11.96 6.01
N LEU A 59 10.28 -13.11 5.66
CA LEU A 59 10.62 -13.43 4.27
C LEU A 59 9.35 -13.63 3.41
N LEU A 60 8.32 -14.28 3.92
CA LEU A 60 7.05 -14.49 3.19
C LEU A 60 6.31 -13.17 2.94
N THR A 61 6.27 -12.29 3.94
CA THR A 61 5.70 -10.95 3.80
C THR A 61 6.53 -10.12 2.81
N GLY A 62 7.86 -10.14 2.96
CA GLY A 62 8.78 -9.47 2.06
C GLY A 62 8.70 -9.99 0.62
N LEU A 63 8.55 -11.30 0.43
CA LEU A 63 8.45 -11.91 -0.91
C LEU A 63 7.17 -11.51 -1.64
N TYR A 64 6.05 -11.41 -0.93
CA TYR A 64 4.81 -10.89 -1.49
C TYR A 64 4.98 -9.44 -1.96
N THR A 65 5.53 -8.57 -1.13
CA THR A 65 5.72 -7.14 -1.47
C THR A 65 6.83 -6.94 -2.51
N LEU A 66 7.85 -7.80 -2.54
CA LEU A 66 8.85 -7.85 -3.61
C LEU A 66 8.20 -8.14 -4.96
N SER A 67 7.26 -9.09 -5.00
CA SER A 67 6.53 -9.40 -6.22
C SER A 67 5.70 -8.21 -6.69
N LEU A 68 5.06 -7.47 -5.76
CA LEU A 68 4.37 -6.21 -6.11
C LEU A 68 5.33 -5.22 -6.78
N PHE A 69 6.53 -5.04 -6.22
CA PHE A 69 7.56 -4.16 -6.79
C PHE A 69 8.00 -4.59 -8.19
N LEU A 70 8.29 -5.87 -8.36
CA LEU A 70 8.84 -6.40 -9.62
C LEU A 70 7.81 -6.40 -10.76
N PHE A 71 6.56 -6.78 -10.47
CA PHE A 71 5.57 -7.04 -11.51
C PHE A 71 4.62 -5.87 -11.78
N ALA A 72 4.46 -4.89 -10.87
CA ALA A 72 3.56 -3.76 -11.12
C ALA A 72 3.90 -2.96 -12.40
N PRO A 73 5.17 -2.67 -12.75
CA PRO A 73 5.50 -2.01 -14.00
C PRO A 73 5.18 -2.87 -15.23
N ALA A 74 5.42 -4.18 -15.15
CA ALA A 74 5.15 -5.11 -16.24
C ALA A 74 3.64 -5.20 -16.51
N TRP A 75 2.82 -5.34 -15.47
CA TRP A 75 1.36 -5.35 -15.60
C TRP A 75 0.81 -4.02 -16.09
N GLY A 76 1.39 -2.90 -15.67
CA GLY A 76 1.06 -1.57 -16.21
C GLY A 76 1.25 -1.54 -17.73
N TRP A 77 2.43 -1.93 -18.20
CA TRP A 77 2.74 -1.99 -19.64
C TRP A 77 1.85 -2.98 -20.40
N LEU A 78 1.63 -4.18 -19.84
CA LEU A 78 0.72 -5.17 -20.45
C LEU A 78 -0.71 -4.63 -20.56
N SER A 79 -1.18 -3.87 -19.56
CA SER A 79 -2.52 -3.32 -19.57
C SER A 79 -2.72 -2.22 -20.60
N ASP A 80 -1.66 -1.47 -20.94
CA ASP A 80 -1.69 -0.52 -22.06
C ASP A 80 -1.83 -1.25 -23.41
N ARG A 81 -1.17 -2.41 -23.55
CA ARG A 81 -1.15 -3.18 -24.80
C ARG A 81 -2.36 -4.08 -24.99
N PHE A 82 -2.79 -4.80 -23.95
CA PHE A 82 -3.85 -5.82 -24.02
C PHE A 82 -5.20 -5.33 -23.50
N GLY A 83 -5.24 -4.11 -22.96
CA GLY A 83 -6.43 -3.49 -22.40
C GLY A 83 -6.57 -3.68 -20.88
N ARG A 84 -7.11 -2.66 -20.20
CA ARG A 84 -7.26 -2.61 -18.74
C ARG A 84 -8.08 -3.77 -18.20
N ARG A 85 -9.20 -4.07 -18.85
CA ARG A 85 -10.11 -5.16 -18.46
C ARG A 85 -9.41 -6.51 -18.43
N THR A 86 -8.67 -6.86 -19.48
CA THR A 86 -8.00 -8.16 -19.60
C THR A 86 -7.01 -8.38 -18.47
N ILE A 87 -6.17 -7.39 -18.19
CA ILE A 87 -5.13 -7.51 -17.15
C ILE A 87 -5.74 -7.51 -15.75
N LEU A 88 -6.81 -6.72 -15.53
CA LEU A 88 -7.53 -6.73 -14.25
C LEU A 88 -8.15 -8.11 -13.97
N LEU A 89 -8.73 -8.76 -15.00
CA LEU A 89 -9.28 -10.11 -14.89
C LEU A 89 -8.21 -11.15 -14.59
N ILE A 90 -7.07 -11.11 -15.31
CA ILE A 90 -5.94 -12.00 -15.05
C ILE A 90 -5.44 -11.83 -13.61
N GLY A 91 -5.30 -10.60 -13.14
CA GLY A 91 -4.91 -10.29 -11.76
C GLY A 91 -5.87 -10.85 -10.73
N LEU A 92 -7.17 -10.59 -10.86
CA LEU A 92 -8.19 -11.04 -9.90
C LEU A 92 -8.38 -12.56 -9.90
N ILE A 93 -8.43 -13.19 -11.07
CA ILE A 93 -8.58 -14.65 -11.19
C ILE A 93 -7.32 -15.36 -10.68
N GLY A 94 -6.13 -14.88 -11.08
CA GLY A 94 -4.86 -15.43 -10.59
C GLY A 94 -4.70 -15.27 -9.07
N PHE A 95 -5.05 -14.10 -8.52
CA PHE A 95 -5.06 -13.85 -7.09
C PHE A 95 -6.03 -14.78 -6.34
N SER A 96 -7.24 -14.96 -6.87
CA SER A 96 -8.21 -15.91 -6.32
C SER A 96 -7.67 -17.35 -6.32
N ALA A 97 -7.10 -17.80 -7.43
CA ALA A 97 -6.55 -19.14 -7.56
C ALA A 97 -5.41 -19.38 -6.56
N THR A 98 -4.49 -18.39 -6.38
CA THR A 98 -3.41 -18.51 -5.40
C THR A 98 -3.92 -18.55 -3.97
N LEU A 99 -4.93 -17.77 -3.60
CA LEU A 99 -5.55 -17.84 -2.27
C LEU A 99 -6.25 -19.17 -2.01
N LEU A 100 -6.92 -19.75 -3.02
CA LEU A 100 -7.52 -21.09 -2.90
C LEU A 100 -6.44 -22.14 -2.71
N VAL A 101 -5.36 -22.10 -3.47
CA VAL A 101 -4.22 -23.02 -3.29
C VAL A 101 -3.62 -22.85 -1.90
N PHE A 102 -3.46 -21.61 -1.44
CA PHE A 102 -2.91 -21.32 -0.10
C PHE A 102 -3.69 -22.00 1.03
N ALA A 103 -4.99 -22.11 0.89
CA ALA A 103 -5.85 -22.76 1.89
C ALA A 103 -5.52 -24.25 2.11
N PHE A 104 -4.88 -24.91 1.14
CA PHE A 104 -4.58 -26.35 1.15
C PHE A 104 -3.07 -26.67 1.21
N ILE A 105 -2.20 -25.66 1.38
CA ILE A 105 -0.75 -25.88 1.42
C ILE A 105 -0.33 -26.49 2.77
N GLU A 106 0.42 -27.58 2.69
CA GLU A 106 0.94 -28.33 3.85
C GLU A 106 2.46 -28.27 3.98
N ASN A 107 3.17 -27.57 3.11
CA ASN A 107 4.62 -27.41 3.20
C ASN A 107 5.08 -25.97 3.02
N LEU A 108 6.15 -25.61 3.71
CA LEU A 108 6.65 -24.23 3.77
C LEU A 108 7.17 -23.75 2.40
N ALA A 109 7.79 -24.61 1.59
CA ALA A 109 8.31 -24.23 0.27
C ALA A 109 7.18 -23.81 -0.68
N ALA A 110 6.04 -24.52 -0.64
CA ALA A 110 4.86 -24.15 -1.43
C ALA A 110 4.24 -22.82 -0.95
N VAL A 111 4.31 -22.50 0.37
CA VAL A 111 3.90 -21.17 0.88
C VAL A 111 4.76 -20.05 0.29
N TYR A 112 6.08 -20.24 0.18
CA TYR A 112 6.95 -19.27 -0.48
C TYR A 112 6.57 -19.04 -1.95
N ALA A 113 6.37 -20.12 -2.69
CA ALA A 113 5.94 -20.03 -4.09
C ALA A 113 4.59 -19.33 -4.23
N GLU A 114 3.63 -19.69 -3.38
CA GLU A 114 2.29 -19.07 -3.38
C GLU A 114 2.36 -17.58 -3.04
N ARG A 115 3.11 -17.17 -2.01
CA ARG A 115 3.28 -15.75 -1.66
C ARG A 115 3.86 -14.93 -2.80
N PHE A 116 4.84 -15.49 -3.53
CA PHE A 116 5.40 -14.85 -4.72
C PHE A 116 4.36 -14.71 -5.84
N LEU A 117 3.63 -15.79 -6.14
CA LEU A 117 2.60 -15.78 -7.19
C LEU A 117 1.41 -14.90 -6.82
N SER A 118 0.96 -14.96 -5.56
CA SER A 118 -0.12 -14.11 -5.05
C SER A 118 0.24 -12.62 -5.17
N GLY A 119 1.46 -12.23 -4.78
CA GLY A 119 1.97 -10.89 -4.97
C GLY A 119 2.08 -10.49 -6.44
N MET A 120 2.51 -11.40 -7.32
CA MET A 120 2.58 -11.18 -8.76
C MET A 120 1.21 -10.85 -9.36
N PHE A 121 0.16 -11.62 -9.04
CA PHE A 121 -1.18 -11.34 -9.54
C PHE A 121 -1.81 -10.11 -8.87
N ALA A 122 -1.60 -9.89 -7.58
CA ALA A 122 -2.05 -8.69 -6.87
C ALA A 122 -1.46 -7.40 -7.47
N ALA A 123 -0.22 -7.47 -7.97
CA ALA A 123 0.46 -6.35 -8.64
C ALA A 123 -0.26 -5.86 -9.90
N ALA A 124 -1.11 -6.68 -10.53
CA ALA A 124 -1.90 -6.30 -11.69
C ALA A 124 -3.10 -5.41 -11.32
N VAL A 125 -3.62 -5.50 -10.08
CA VAL A 125 -4.92 -4.92 -9.76
C VAL A 125 -4.86 -3.42 -9.51
N THR A 126 -4.07 -2.97 -8.53
CA THR A 126 -4.06 -1.56 -8.12
C THR A 126 -3.61 -0.61 -9.24
N PRO A 127 -2.46 -0.81 -9.92
CA PRO A 127 -2.02 0.13 -10.95
C PRO A 127 -2.96 0.15 -12.16
N VAL A 128 -3.54 -1.00 -12.52
CA VAL A 128 -4.49 -1.08 -13.63
C VAL A 128 -5.82 -0.41 -13.28
N ALA A 129 -6.32 -0.55 -12.06
CA ALA A 129 -7.52 0.16 -11.59
C ALA A 129 -7.31 1.69 -11.61
N LEU A 130 -6.16 2.17 -11.13
CA LEU A 130 -5.82 3.60 -11.15
C LEU A 130 -5.67 4.13 -12.59
N ALA A 131 -5.05 3.34 -13.48
CA ALA A 131 -4.92 3.69 -14.87
C ALA A 131 -6.29 3.74 -15.60
N ALA A 132 -7.16 2.77 -15.34
CA ALA A 132 -8.53 2.75 -15.91
C ALA A 132 -9.34 4.00 -15.50
N ILE A 133 -9.18 4.48 -14.26
CA ILE A 133 -9.78 5.74 -13.82
C ILE A 133 -9.18 6.93 -14.59
N GLY A 134 -7.86 6.92 -14.78
CA GLY A 134 -7.17 7.94 -15.56
C GLY A 134 -7.67 8.04 -17.00
N ASP A 135 -7.91 6.88 -17.63
CA ASP A 135 -8.39 6.80 -19.01
C ASP A 135 -9.86 7.22 -19.16
N LEU A 136 -10.69 7.00 -18.13
CA LEU A 136 -12.14 7.25 -18.15
C LEU A 136 -12.55 8.59 -17.53
N ALA A 137 -11.66 9.30 -16.85
CA ALA A 137 -11.99 10.57 -16.20
C ALA A 137 -12.01 11.73 -17.19
N ALA A 138 -13.13 12.44 -17.26
CA ALA A 138 -13.31 13.58 -18.17
C ALA A 138 -12.58 14.85 -17.72
N THR A 139 -12.31 15.01 -16.41
CA THR A 139 -11.66 16.20 -15.81
C THR A 139 -10.59 15.79 -14.80
N GLU A 140 -9.58 16.65 -14.61
CA GLU A 140 -8.52 16.39 -13.62
C GLU A 140 -9.05 16.36 -12.18
N GLU A 141 -9.98 17.24 -11.83
CA GLU A 141 -10.62 17.25 -10.52
C GLU A 141 -11.42 15.96 -10.25
N GLY A 142 -12.22 15.54 -11.23
CA GLY A 142 -12.96 14.29 -11.17
C GLY A 142 -12.04 13.06 -11.08
N ARG A 143 -10.88 13.11 -11.74
CA ARG A 143 -9.83 12.07 -11.63
C ARG A 143 -9.26 12.00 -10.21
N ALA A 144 -8.84 13.13 -9.65
CA ALA A 144 -8.27 13.18 -8.30
C ALA A 144 -9.23 12.63 -7.25
N HIS A 145 -10.50 13.07 -7.30
CA HIS A 145 -11.54 12.62 -6.38
C HIS A 145 -11.79 11.08 -6.46
N ARG A 146 -11.79 10.52 -7.67
CA ARG A 146 -11.99 9.07 -7.88
C ARG A 146 -10.77 8.25 -7.44
N LEU A 147 -9.55 8.74 -7.65
CA LEU A 147 -8.34 8.11 -7.15
C LEU A 147 -8.35 8.03 -5.62
N THR A 148 -8.88 9.05 -4.93
CA THR A 148 -9.07 9.05 -3.48
C THR A 148 -10.01 7.93 -3.04
N PHE A 149 -11.13 7.71 -3.72
CA PHE A 149 -12.04 6.62 -3.38
C PHE A 149 -11.40 5.24 -3.52
N VAL A 150 -10.58 5.02 -4.55
CA VAL A 150 -9.85 3.75 -4.70
C VAL A 150 -8.83 3.56 -3.58
N SER A 151 -8.14 4.63 -3.20
CA SER A 151 -7.21 4.58 -2.06
C SER A 151 -7.92 4.25 -0.74
N LEU A 152 -9.10 4.89 -0.49
CA LEU A 152 -9.94 4.58 0.66
C LEU A 152 -10.43 3.13 0.65
N ALA A 153 -10.80 2.59 -0.52
CA ALA A 153 -11.19 1.20 -0.66
C ALA A 153 -10.04 0.25 -0.28
N GLY A 154 -8.80 0.56 -0.71
CA GLY A 154 -7.61 -0.19 -0.33
C GLY A 154 -7.36 -0.20 1.19
N ILE A 155 -7.41 0.97 1.82
CA ILE A 155 -7.23 1.11 3.26
C ILE A 155 -8.35 0.38 4.03
N SER A 156 -9.60 0.50 3.56
CA SER A 156 -10.74 -0.21 4.16
C SER A 156 -10.61 -1.73 4.04
N GLY A 157 -10.09 -2.23 2.91
CA GLY A 157 -9.79 -3.65 2.74
C GLY A 157 -8.74 -4.13 3.73
N PHE A 158 -7.66 -3.38 3.90
CA PHE A 158 -6.62 -3.69 4.88
C PHE A 158 -7.14 -3.60 6.32
N LEU A 159 -8.00 -2.61 6.63
CA LEU A 159 -8.68 -2.45 7.92
C LEU A 159 -9.53 -3.68 8.29
N LEU A 160 -10.34 -4.13 7.34
CA LEU A 160 -11.30 -5.22 7.58
C LEU A 160 -10.67 -6.61 7.50
N GLY A 161 -9.54 -6.75 6.78
CA GLY A 161 -8.88 -8.03 6.54
C GLY A 161 -8.61 -8.85 7.80
N PRO A 162 -7.85 -8.34 8.78
CA PRO A 162 -7.50 -9.08 9.98
C PRO A 162 -8.72 -9.56 10.77
N MET A 163 -9.72 -8.70 10.95
CA MET A 163 -10.92 -9.03 11.71
C MET A 163 -11.82 -10.01 10.97
N THR A 164 -12.06 -9.82 9.66
CA THR A 164 -12.86 -10.76 8.87
C THR A 164 -12.23 -12.15 8.88
N GLY A 165 -10.89 -12.23 8.80
CA GLY A 165 -10.17 -13.51 8.91
C GLY A 165 -10.51 -14.26 10.19
N VAL A 166 -10.44 -13.58 11.32
CA VAL A 166 -10.71 -14.20 12.64
C VAL A 166 -12.19 -14.45 12.88
N PHE A 167 -13.09 -13.53 12.47
CA PHE A 167 -14.54 -13.73 12.64
C PHE A 167 -15.05 -14.89 11.82
N VAL A 168 -14.61 -15.03 10.57
CA VAL A 168 -14.97 -16.16 9.70
C VAL A 168 -14.45 -17.46 10.29
N ALA A 169 -13.19 -17.51 10.73
CA ALA A 169 -12.62 -18.70 11.36
C ALA A 169 -13.39 -19.13 12.61
N ARG A 170 -13.75 -18.19 13.50
CA ARG A 170 -14.52 -18.48 14.71
C ARG A 170 -15.99 -18.84 14.45
N GLY A 171 -16.64 -18.12 13.52
CA GLY A 171 -18.02 -18.39 13.14
C GLY A 171 -18.19 -19.78 12.55
N ALA A 172 -17.25 -20.16 11.68
CA ALA A 172 -17.23 -21.49 11.08
C ALA A 172 -17.09 -22.63 12.10
N GLY A 173 -16.21 -22.47 13.10
CA GLY A 173 -16.05 -23.48 14.16
C GLY A 173 -17.30 -23.67 15.04
N LYS A 174 -18.18 -22.66 15.10
CA LYS A 174 -19.48 -22.76 15.81
C LYS A 174 -20.57 -23.40 14.96
N ILE A 175 -20.58 -23.16 13.66
CA ILE A 175 -21.63 -23.59 12.73
C ILE A 175 -21.31 -24.97 12.15
N LEU A 176 -20.03 -25.28 11.97
CA LEU A 176 -19.52 -26.53 11.41
C LEU A 176 -18.52 -27.16 12.38
N PRO A 177 -18.98 -27.86 13.41
CA PRO A 177 -18.10 -28.44 14.43
C PRO A 177 -17.14 -29.52 13.89
N VAL A 178 -17.32 -29.96 12.64
CA VAL A 178 -16.41 -30.87 11.91
C VAL A 178 -15.18 -30.15 11.34
N VAL A 179 -15.16 -28.81 11.32
CA VAL A 179 -14.03 -28.05 10.80
C VAL A 179 -12.95 -27.97 11.88
N ASP A 180 -11.88 -28.72 11.67
CA ASP A 180 -10.69 -28.67 12.52
C ASP A 180 -9.95 -27.31 12.44
N ALA A 181 -8.91 -27.15 13.23
CA ALA A 181 -8.11 -25.92 13.26
C ALA A 181 -7.47 -25.58 11.89
N ALA A 182 -7.26 -26.57 11.02
CA ALA A 182 -6.75 -26.35 9.67
C ALA A 182 -7.84 -25.77 8.76
N GLY A 183 -9.04 -26.32 8.79
CA GLY A 183 -10.19 -25.81 8.02
C GLY A 183 -10.61 -24.41 8.47
N SER A 184 -10.45 -24.05 9.74
CA SER A 184 -10.78 -22.73 10.26
C SER A 184 -9.90 -21.61 9.64
N LEU A 185 -8.65 -21.91 9.27
CA LEU A 185 -7.76 -20.96 8.58
C LEU A 185 -8.03 -20.89 7.07
N ALA A 186 -8.51 -21.99 6.47
CA ALA A 186 -8.82 -22.05 5.04
C ALA A 186 -10.05 -21.21 4.66
N LEU A 187 -11.04 -21.10 5.54
CA LEU A 187 -12.30 -20.43 5.25
C LEU A 187 -12.17 -18.92 4.96
N PRO A 188 -11.40 -18.10 5.72
CA PRO A 188 -11.18 -16.72 5.37
C PRO A 188 -10.50 -16.52 4.00
N LEU A 189 -9.56 -17.41 3.67
CA LEU A 189 -8.85 -17.39 2.39
C LEU A 189 -9.79 -17.75 1.24
N ALA A 190 -10.59 -18.81 1.40
CA ALA A 190 -11.60 -19.20 0.44
C ALA A 190 -12.67 -18.11 0.24
N GLY A 191 -13.13 -17.48 1.34
CA GLY A 191 -14.07 -16.37 1.28
C GLY A 191 -13.51 -15.18 0.49
N THR A 192 -12.24 -14.82 0.72
CA THR A 192 -11.56 -13.76 -0.04
C THR A 192 -11.36 -14.16 -1.51
N ALA A 193 -11.05 -15.43 -1.79
CA ALA A 193 -10.93 -15.94 -3.16
C ALA A 193 -12.26 -15.87 -3.91
N ILE A 194 -13.36 -16.26 -3.26
CA ILE A 194 -14.71 -16.14 -3.82
C ILE A 194 -15.05 -14.67 -4.10
N LEU A 195 -14.74 -13.76 -3.17
CA LEU A 195 -14.93 -12.33 -3.37
C LEU A 195 -14.15 -11.84 -4.60
N ALA A 196 -12.90 -12.29 -4.79
CA ALA A 196 -12.09 -11.93 -5.96
C ALA A 196 -12.73 -12.42 -7.27
N LEU A 197 -13.33 -13.62 -7.29
CA LEU A 197 -14.05 -14.13 -8.45
C LEU A 197 -15.33 -13.33 -8.75
N VAL A 198 -16.11 -12.99 -7.73
CA VAL A 198 -17.32 -12.16 -7.87
C VAL A 198 -16.95 -10.80 -8.45
N VAL A 199 -15.88 -10.18 -7.92
CA VAL A 199 -15.38 -8.89 -8.43
C VAL A 199 -14.81 -9.04 -9.85
N ALA A 200 -14.18 -10.16 -10.20
CA ALA A 200 -13.74 -10.44 -11.57
C ALA A 200 -14.93 -10.53 -12.54
N VAL A 201 -16.00 -11.18 -12.16
CA VAL A 201 -17.25 -11.19 -12.96
C VAL A 201 -17.78 -9.75 -13.12
N GLY A 202 -17.83 -8.98 -12.05
CA GLY A 202 -18.19 -7.56 -12.10
C GLY A 202 -17.30 -6.77 -13.06
N ALA A 203 -15.99 -6.99 -13.04
CA ALA A 203 -15.02 -6.34 -13.92
C ALA A 203 -15.22 -6.75 -15.39
N PHE A 204 -15.55 -8.02 -15.64
CA PHE A 204 -15.91 -8.50 -16.97
C PHE A 204 -17.14 -7.79 -17.54
N LEU A 205 -18.13 -7.53 -16.72
CA LEU A 205 -19.41 -6.92 -17.15
C LEU A 205 -19.35 -5.40 -17.28
N THR A 206 -18.54 -4.71 -16.47
CA THR A 206 -18.65 -3.25 -16.34
C THR A 206 -17.43 -2.47 -16.84
N VAL A 207 -16.20 -3.08 -16.82
CA VAL A 207 -15.01 -2.39 -17.30
C VAL A 207 -14.94 -2.44 -18.83
N PRO A 208 -14.78 -1.30 -19.53
CA PRO A 208 -14.68 -1.28 -20.98
C PRO A 208 -13.49 -2.09 -21.49
N GLY A 209 -13.69 -2.88 -22.54
CA GLY A 209 -12.63 -3.68 -23.19
C GLY A 209 -11.76 -2.88 -24.17
N THR A 210 -11.83 -1.55 -24.15
CA THR A 210 -11.10 -0.69 -25.08
C THR A 210 -9.59 -0.71 -24.78
N LYS A 211 -8.79 -0.86 -25.84
CA LYS A 211 -7.34 -0.61 -25.77
C LYS A 211 -7.13 0.89 -25.54
N SER A 212 -6.21 1.24 -24.65
CA SER A 212 -5.80 2.64 -24.49
C SER A 212 -5.27 3.13 -25.84
N GLY A 213 -5.96 4.13 -26.43
CA GLY A 213 -5.44 4.78 -27.63
C GLY A 213 -4.10 5.44 -27.30
N ASP A 214 -3.21 5.55 -28.28
CA ASP A 214 -1.88 6.14 -28.18
C ASP A 214 -1.92 7.55 -27.53
N VAL A 215 -2.00 7.59 -26.22
CA VAL A 215 -1.67 8.78 -25.47
C VAL A 215 -0.14 8.81 -25.40
N ALA A 216 0.45 9.33 -26.47
CA ALA A 216 1.87 9.61 -26.54
C ALA A 216 2.27 10.37 -25.27
N MET A 217 3.06 9.71 -24.42
CA MET A 217 3.60 10.28 -23.20
C MET A 217 4.47 11.47 -23.60
N LYS A 218 3.89 12.68 -23.58
CA LYS A 218 4.63 13.92 -23.83
C LYS A 218 5.75 14.00 -22.79
N ARG A 219 6.97 13.74 -23.23
CA ARG A 219 8.18 13.99 -22.43
C ARG A 219 8.21 15.50 -22.14
N GLY A 220 7.89 15.85 -20.90
CA GLY A 220 8.00 17.24 -20.43
C GLY A 220 9.46 17.70 -20.35
N PRO A 221 9.72 19.01 -20.33
CA PRO A 221 11.05 19.59 -20.28
C PRO A 221 11.81 19.16 -19.01
N HIS A 222 13.13 19.06 -19.13
CA HIS A 222 14.05 18.63 -18.08
C HIS A 222 13.92 19.47 -16.80
N ALA A 223 13.88 18.81 -15.65
CA ALA A 223 13.81 19.42 -14.33
C ALA A 223 15.03 20.32 -14.06
N THR A 224 14.78 21.49 -13.48
CA THR A 224 15.83 22.43 -13.04
C THR A 224 16.69 21.86 -11.90
N ALA A 225 17.94 22.31 -11.78
CA ALA A 225 18.94 21.74 -10.86
C ALA A 225 18.52 21.68 -9.38
N SER A 226 17.66 22.59 -8.90
CA SER A 226 17.17 22.58 -7.51
C SER A 226 16.22 21.41 -7.18
N ILE A 227 15.54 20.83 -8.19
CA ILE A 227 14.68 19.65 -8.05
C ILE A 227 15.52 18.38 -7.94
N ARG A 228 16.75 18.41 -8.43
CA ARG A 228 17.63 17.24 -8.55
C ARG A 228 17.91 16.53 -7.20
N TRP A 229 17.95 17.28 -6.10
CA TRP A 229 18.18 16.74 -4.75
C TRP A 229 16.92 16.57 -3.90
N LEU A 230 15.87 17.35 -4.17
CA LEU A 230 14.64 17.35 -3.38
C LEU A 230 13.83 16.05 -3.60
N VAL A 231 13.61 15.67 -4.86
CA VAL A 231 12.79 14.51 -5.21
C VAL A 231 13.43 13.18 -4.74
N PRO A 232 14.74 12.91 -4.94
CA PRO A 232 15.40 11.74 -4.36
C PRO A 232 15.31 11.67 -2.84
N ARG A 233 15.37 12.83 -2.15
CA ARG A 233 15.23 12.91 -0.69
C ARG A 233 13.81 12.50 -0.24
N LEU A 234 12.78 12.93 -0.95
CA LEU A 234 11.40 12.51 -0.70
C LEU A 234 11.19 11.01 -0.98
N PHE A 235 11.83 10.44 -2.01
CA PHE A 235 11.81 9.00 -2.27
C PHE A 235 12.50 8.20 -1.17
N LEU A 236 13.64 8.70 -0.68
CA LEU A 236 14.33 8.06 0.44
C LEU A 236 13.48 8.08 1.71
N LEU A 237 12.79 9.20 2.01
CA LEU A 237 11.84 9.25 3.13
C LEU A 237 10.65 8.30 2.92
N ALA A 238 10.11 8.19 1.71
CA ALA A 238 9.06 7.22 1.40
C ALA A 238 9.55 5.78 1.62
N PHE A 239 10.78 5.46 1.21
CA PHE A 239 11.41 4.17 1.48
C PHE A 239 11.56 3.92 2.99
N ILE A 240 12.09 4.88 3.76
CA ILE A 240 12.29 4.75 5.22
C ILE A 240 10.96 4.52 5.94
N VAL A 241 9.93 5.33 5.63
CA VAL A 241 8.60 5.18 6.24
C VAL A 241 8.00 3.81 5.92
N SER A 242 8.11 3.37 4.67
CA SER A 242 7.59 2.07 4.25
C SER A 242 8.38 0.90 4.83
N ALA A 243 9.71 1.04 4.99
CA ALA A 243 10.52 0.04 5.69
C ALA A 243 10.14 -0.04 7.18
N ALA A 244 9.85 1.10 7.81
CA ALA A 244 9.36 1.16 9.18
C ALA A 244 8.02 0.42 9.32
N VAL A 245 7.08 0.63 8.39
CA VAL A 245 5.81 -0.11 8.36
C VAL A 245 6.05 -1.61 8.18
N GLY A 246 6.94 -2.02 7.27
CA GLY A 246 7.24 -3.44 7.05
C GLY A 246 7.84 -4.14 8.28
N VAL A 247 8.81 -3.51 8.97
CA VAL A 247 9.33 -4.02 10.25
C VAL A 247 8.23 -4.09 11.29
N PHE A 248 7.41 -3.05 11.38
CA PHE A 248 6.34 -2.95 12.36
C PHE A 248 5.27 -4.03 12.15
N GLU A 249 4.78 -4.25 10.93
CA GLU A 249 3.75 -5.26 10.63
C GLU A 249 4.23 -6.67 11.02
N VAL A 250 5.44 -7.04 10.60
CA VAL A 250 6.02 -8.35 10.93
C VAL A 250 6.32 -8.44 12.43
N GLY A 251 6.94 -7.42 12.99
CA GLY A 251 7.29 -7.36 14.40
C GLY A 251 6.06 -7.39 15.33
N LEU A 252 4.96 -6.72 14.92
CA LEU A 252 3.69 -6.72 15.66
C LEU A 252 3.10 -8.13 15.76
N ALA A 253 3.04 -8.87 14.64
CA ALA A 253 2.53 -10.22 14.61
C ALA A 253 3.41 -11.19 15.44
N LEU A 254 4.74 -11.09 15.30
CA LEU A 254 5.68 -11.94 16.00
C LEU A 254 5.71 -11.66 17.50
N ARG A 255 5.80 -10.37 17.89
CA ARG A 255 5.80 -9.97 19.30
C ARG A 255 4.51 -10.36 20.00
N GLY A 256 3.37 -10.09 19.36
CA GLY A 256 2.07 -10.48 19.87
C GLY A 256 2.03 -11.97 20.18
N LYS A 257 2.51 -12.81 19.26
CA LYS A 257 2.49 -14.26 19.42
C LYS A 257 3.57 -14.79 20.36
N GLN A 258 4.86 -14.43 20.13
CA GLN A 258 6.00 -15.09 20.77
C GLN A 258 6.35 -14.52 22.15
N GLU A 259 6.19 -13.19 22.33
CA GLU A 259 6.58 -12.53 23.57
C GLU A 259 5.39 -12.27 24.50
N LEU A 260 4.25 -11.83 23.94
CA LEU A 260 3.07 -11.50 24.74
C LEU A 260 2.05 -12.66 24.83
N GLY A 261 2.25 -13.77 24.11
CA GLY A 261 1.35 -14.92 24.13
C GLY A 261 -0.09 -14.60 23.69
N LEU A 262 -0.28 -13.56 22.86
CA LEU A 262 -1.60 -13.11 22.44
C LEU A 262 -2.26 -14.10 21.50
N SER A 263 -3.58 -14.18 21.58
CA SER A 263 -4.40 -14.95 20.65
C SER A 263 -4.43 -14.29 19.25
N GLN A 264 -4.74 -15.09 18.22
CA GLN A 264 -4.96 -14.57 16.85
C GLN A 264 -5.95 -13.39 16.80
N TYR A 265 -6.99 -13.43 17.66
CA TYR A 265 -7.98 -12.38 17.77
C TYR A 265 -7.38 -11.06 18.27
N GLN A 266 -6.56 -11.09 19.32
CA GLN A 266 -5.91 -9.90 19.86
C GLN A 266 -4.93 -9.32 18.85
N ILE A 267 -4.18 -10.15 18.15
CA ILE A 267 -3.28 -9.69 17.07
C ILE A 267 -4.09 -9.06 15.93
N ALA A 268 -5.18 -9.68 15.51
CA ALA A 268 -6.06 -9.11 14.48
C ALA A 268 -6.67 -7.78 14.92
N LEU A 269 -7.04 -7.64 16.22
CA LEU A 269 -7.52 -6.38 16.78
C LEU A 269 -6.46 -5.27 16.72
N MET A 270 -5.19 -5.59 17.01
CA MET A 270 -4.06 -4.67 16.89
C MET A 270 -3.88 -4.17 15.45
N PHE A 271 -3.97 -5.04 14.44
CA PHE A 271 -3.92 -4.63 13.03
C PHE A 271 -5.14 -3.79 12.62
N THR A 272 -6.31 -4.13 13.15
CA THR A 272 -7.54 -3.36 12.90
C THR A 272 -7.45 -1.97 13.49
N GLU A 273 -6.96 -1.84 14.73
CA GLU A 273 -6.68 -0.56 15.35
C GLU A 273 -5.68 0.26 14.53
N CYS A 274 -4.57 -0.35 14.13
CA CYS A 274 -3.56 0.30 13.28
C CYS A 274 -4.20 0.92 12.03
N SER A 275 -5.01 0.17 11.32
CA SER A 275 -5.67 0.63 10.10
C SER A 275 -6.73 1.69 10.37
N LEU A 276 -7.49 1.56 11.48
CA LEU A 276 -8.49 2.54 11.89
C LEU A 276 -7.85 3.88 12.22
N VAL A 277 -6.76 3.87 13.01
CA VAL A 277 -6.00 5.08 13.34
C VAL A 277 -5.45 5.75 12.08
N MET A 278 -4.86 4.95 11.16
CA MET A 278 -4.40 5.47 9.88
C MET A 278 -5.53 6.14 9.08
N LEU A 279 -6.70 5.51 9.01
CA LEU A 279 -7.86 6.05 8.29
C LEU A 279 -8.36 7.37 8.90
N VAL A 280 -8.51 7.41 10.23
CA VAL A 280 -8.96 8.60 10.96
C VAL A 280 -7.98 9.75 10.78
N VAL A 281 -6.70 9.48 10.95
CA VAL A 281 -5.66 10.51 10.82
C VAL A 281 -5.57 11.04 9.39
N GLN A 282 -5.69 10.18 8.37
CA GLN A 282 -5.75 10.61 6.98
C GLN A 282 -6.97 11.48 6.70
N ALA A 283 -8.14 11.10 7.23
CA ALA A 283 -9.35 11.91 7.10
C ALA A 283 -9.19 13.30 7.71
N ILE A 284 -8.51 13.42 8.86
CA ILE A 284 -8.21 14.70 9.50
C ILE A 284 -7.21 15.53 8.69
N VAL A 285 -6.08 14.92 8.27
CA VAL A 285 -4.99 15.63 7.56
C VAL A 285 -5.44 16.16 6.19
N PHE A 286 -6.31 15.43 5.51
CA PHE A 286 -6.88 15.84 4.22
C PHE A 286 -8.25 16.50 4.34
N SER A 287 -8.68 16.86 5.54
CA SER A 287 -9.87 17.66 5.73
C SER A 287 -9.71 19.08 5.18
N PRO A 288 -10.80 19.78 4.82
CA PRO A 288 -10.73 21.17 4.38
C PRO A 288 -10.13 22.15 5.40
N TRP A 289 -10.01 21.73 6.66
CA TRP A 289 -9.48 22.56 7.75
C TRP A 289 -7.95 22.69 7.70
N ILE A 290 -7.24 21.74 7.08
CA ILE A 290 -5.78 21.74 6.99
C ILE A 290 -5.37 22.13 5.56
N LYS A 291 -4.72 23.30 5.43
CA LYS A 291 -4.19 23.74 4.15
C LYS A 291 -3.09 22.77 3.70
N PRO A 292 -3.09 22.30 2.45
CA PRO A 292 -2.08 21.37 1.94
C PRO A 292 -0.63 21.86 2.13
N GLU A 293 -0.40 23.16 2.04
CA GLU A 293 0.91 23.79 2.23
C GLU A 293 1.44 23.63 3.66
N THR A 294 0.56 23.55 4.66
CA THR A 294 0.92 23.38 6.08
C THR A 294 1.43 21.98 6.36
N THR A 295 1.05 20.99 5.55
CA THR A 295 1.40 19.57 5.75
C THR A 295 2.90 19.32 5.74
N ARG A 296 3.71 20.19 5.10
CA ARG A 296 5.18 20.10 5.12
C ARG A 296 5.78 20.13 6.53
N TRP A 297 5.12 20.83 7.46
CA TRP A 297 5.60 20.94 8.84
C TRP A 297 5.32 19.68 9.66
N PHE A 298 4.43 18.79 9.18
CA PHE A 298 4.13 17.53 9.86
C PHE A 298 5.15 16.43 9.58
N ILE A 299 6.01 16.57 8.55
CA ILE A 299 6.94 15.51 8.13
C ILE A 299 7.92 15.16 9.26
N ALA A 300 8.65 16.15 9.80
CA ALA A 300 9.65 15.91 10.84
C ALA A 300 9.03 15.46 12.18
N PRO A 301 7.97 16.09 12.72
CA PRO A 301 7.31 15.62 13.93
C PRO A 301 6.72 14.21 13.79
N ALA A 302 6.07 13.88 12.66
CA ALA A 302 5.53 12.56 12.44
C ALA A 302 6.62 11.50 12.34
N LEU A 303 7.77 11.78 11.70
CA LEU A 303 8.93 10.87 11.71
C LEU A 303 9.50 10.69 13.13
N ALA A 304 9.54 11.75 13.94
CA ALA A 304 9.99 11.65 15.33
C ALA A 304 9.05 10.77 16.18
N VAL A 305 7.73 10.94 16.03
CA VAL A 305 6.74 10.09 16.72
C VAL A 305 6.81 8.65 16.21
N LEU A 306 7.03 8.44 14.90
CA LEU A 306 7.26 7.10 14.33
C LEU A 306 8.48 6.43 14.94
N ALA A 307 9.61 7.15 15.03
CA ALA A 307 10.85 6.63 15.62
C ALA A 307 10.65 6.29 17.11
N ALA A 308 10.00 7.18 17.87
CA ALA A 308 9.68 6.94 19.27
C ALA A 308 8.75 5.73 19.44
N GLY A 309 7.68 5.64 18.65
CA GLY A 309 6.77 4.50 18.67
C GLY A 309 7.50 3.18 18.41
N LEU A 310 8.32 3.10 17.36
CA LEU A 310 9.11 1.91 17.04
C LEU A 310 10.10 1.54 18.16
N PHE A 311 10.69 2.53 18.81
CA PHE A 311 11.57 2.30 19.97
C PHE A 311 10.82 1.74 21.18
N PHE A 312 9.55 2.13 21.36
CA PHE A 312 8.73 1.67 22.49
C PHE A 312 8.00 0.35 22.20
N VAL A 313 7.79 -0.07 20.93
CA VAL A 313 7.16 -1.36 20.60
C VAL A 313 7.75 -2.51 21.43
N PRO A 314 9.09 -2.75 21.45
CA PRO A 314 9.66 -3.87 22.22
C PRO A 314 9.61 -3.67 23.75
N ARG A 315 9.17 -2.54 24.22
CA ARG A 315 9.05 -2.22 25.66
C ARG A 315 7.63 -2.33 26.19
N ALA A 316 6.64 -2.43 25.29
CA ALA A 316 5.27 -2.65 25.69
C ALA A 316 5.10 -4.04 26.31
N SER A 317 4.75 -4.09 27.60
CA SER A 317 4.70 -5.32 28.39
C SER A 317 3.31 -5.97 28.40
N ASP A 318 2.29 -5.22 28.05
CA ASP A 318 0.91 -5.67 28.07
C ASP A 318 0.11 -5.21 26.85
N PHE A 319 -1.07 -5.80 26.66
CA PHE A 319 -1.92 -5.51 25.51
C PHE A 319 -2.40 -4.04 25.44
N PRO A 320 -2.84 -3.37 26.54
CA PRO A 320 -3.23 -1.96 26.49
C PRO A 320 -2.07 -1.02 26.11
N MET A 321 -0.90 -1.23 26.68
CA MET A 321 0.30 -0.43 26.33
C MET A 321 0.67 -0.61 24.86
N MET A 322 0.55 -1.84 24.34
CA MET A 322 0.79 -2.13 22.94
C MET A 322 -0.16 -1.34 22.03
N LEU A 323 -1.46 -1.26 22.38
CA LEU A 323 -2.43 -0.46 21.60
C LEU A 323 -2.03 1.03 21.54
N VAL A 324 -1.57 1.62 22.64
CA VAL A 324 -1.12 3.02 22.65
C VAL A 324 0.08 3.23 21.72
N VAL A 325 1.04 2.31 21.75
CA VAL A 325 2.24 2.39 20.91
C VAL A 325 1.90 2.17 19.43
N ILE A 326 0.98 1.22 19.14
CA ILE A 326 0.46 0.97 17.79
C ILE A 326 -0.21 2.23 17.25
N GLY A 327 -1.06 2.88 18.08
CA GLY A 327 -1.72 4.13 17.72
C GLY A 327 -0.72 5.23 17.31
N ALA A 328 0.39 5.37 18.03
CA ALA A 328 1.44 6.33 17.70
C ALA A 328 2.14 6.01 16.37
N VAL A 329 2.52 4.73 16.16
CA VAL A 329 3.16 4.27 14.90
C VAL A 329 2.20 4.41 13.72
N ALA A 330 0.97 3.93 13.87
CA ALA A 330 -0.05 3.98 12.82
C ALA A 330 -0.44 5.42 12.46
N GLY A 331 -0.64 6.28 13.46
CA GLY A 331 -0.94 7.69 13.25
C GLY A 331 0.17 8.39 12.48
N SER A 332 1.42 8.15 12.86
CA SER A 332 2.59 8.72 12.17
C SER A 332 2.72 8.24 10.72
N ALA A 333 2.60 6.94 10.48
CA ALA A 333 2.64 6.37 9.14
C ALA A 333 1.47 6.85 8.27
N GLY A 334 0.28 6.96 8.88
CA GLY A 334 -0.93 7.50 8.25
C GLY A 334 -0.79 8.95 7.81
N ILE A 335 -0.01 9.77 8.52
CA ILE A 335 0.33 11.15 8.14
C ILE A 335 1.37 11.17 7.02
N LEU A 336 2.46 10.43 7.20
CA LEU A 336 3.65 10.55 6.36
C LEU A 336 3.42 10.08 4.93
N SER A 337 2.81 8.91 4.74
CA SER A 337 2.66 8.30 3.42
C SER A 337 1.93 9.22 2.43
N PRO A 338 0.72 9.73 2.74
CA PRO A 338 0.01 10.59 1.80
C PRO A 338 0.61 11.99 1.67
N ILE A 339 1.25 12.53 2.72
CA ILE A 339 1.95 13.83 2.64
C ILE A 339 3.14 13.74 1.69
N LEU A 340 3.96 12.69 1.78
CA LEU A 340 5.07 12.47 0.85
C LEU A 340 4.57 12.31 -0.58
N THR A 341 3.47 11.57 -0.78
CA THR A 341 2.82 11.41 -2.08
C THR A 341 2.37 12.76 -2.65
N TYR A 342 1.72 13.57 -1.84
CA TYR A 342 1.28 14.92 -2.24
C TYR A 342 2.47 15.79 -2.68
N TRP A 343 3.53 15.86 -1.88
CA TRP A 343 4.67 16.71 -2.19
C TRP A 343 5.49 16.20 -3.37
N ILE A 344 5.64 14.89 -3.57
CA ILE A 344 6.25 14.32 -4.78
C ILE A 344 5.42 14.67 -6.00
N SER A 345 4.10 14.50 -5.93
CA SER A 345 3.18 14.82 -7.01
C SER A 345 3.20 16.31 -7.36
N SER A 346 3.15 17.19 -6.35
CA SER A 346 3.15 18.66 -6.55
C SER A 346 4.44 19.21 -7.18
N LYS A 347 5.57 18.52 -6.99
CA LYS A 347 6.87 18.91 -7.56
C LYS A 347 7.20 18.22 -8.89
N ALA A 348 6.37 17.28 -9.32
CA ALA A 348 6.61 16.47 -10.52
C ALA A 348 6.32 17.20 -11.85
N GLY A 349 5.60 18.33 -11.83
CA GLY A 349 5.17 19.01 -13.05
C GLY A 349 4.46 18.05 -14.02
N ASN A 350 4.84 18.09 -15.30
CA ASN A 350 4.25 17.24 -16.34
C ASN A 350 4.63 15.74 -16.25
N ALA A 351 5.56 15.36 -15.36
CA ALA A 351 6.02 13.97 -15.17
C ALA A 351 5.37 13.27 -13.95
N GLN A 352 4.20 13.75 -13.51
CA GLN A 352 3.54 13.32 -12.28
C GLN A 352 3.36 11.81 -12.18
N GLY A 353 2.87 11.14 -13.24
CA GLY A 353 2.68 9.69 -13.25
C GLY A 353 3.98 8.91 -13.07
N ALA A 354 5.06 9.33 -13.76
CA ALA A 354 6.37 8.68 -13.63
C ALA A 354 6.98 8.85 -12.22
N GLN A 355 6.79 10.02 -11.58
CA GLN A 355 7.29 10.26 -10.24
C GLN A 355 6.51 9.48 -9.18
N LEU A 356 5.18 9.42 -9.31
CA LEU A 356 4.34 8.58 -8.45
C LEU A 356 4.66 7.10 -8.60
N GLY A 357 4.93 6.63 -9.83
CA GLY A 357 5.41 5.26 -10.07
C GLY A 357 6.73 4.95 -9.37
N LYS A 358 7.71 5.86 -9.42
CA LYS A 358 8.99 5.73 -8.70
C LYS A 358 8.80 5.74 -7.18
N GLN A 359 7.88 6.57 -6.67
CA GLN A 359 7.55 6.58 -5.25
C GLN A 359 6.92 5.26 -4.81
N THR A 360 5.97 4.73 -5.57
CA THR A 360 5.36 3.43 -5.27
C THR A 360 6.40 2.32 -5.28
N ALA A 361 7.33 2.36 -6.23
CA ALA A 361 8.46 1.42 -6.26
C ALA A 361 9.36 1.55 -5.01
N ALA A 362 9.73 2.79 -4.64
CA ALA A 362 10.53 3.03 -3.43
C ALA A 362 9.80 2.55 -2.16
N ALA A 363 8.49 2.81 -2.06
CA ALA A 363 7.66 2.36 -0.95
C ALA A 363 7.56 0.82 -0.88
N SER A 364 7.26 0.15 -2.00
CA SER A 364 7.18 -1.32 -2.05
C SER A 364 8.52 -1.98 -1.71
N LEU A 365 9.63 -1.42 -2.20
CA LEU A 365 10.97 -1.90 -1.84
C LEU A 365 11.25 -1.67 -0.35
N GLY A 366 10.80 -0.54 0.22
CA GLY A 366 10.87 -0.25 1.65
C GLY A 366 10.16 -1.32 2.46
N VAL A 367 8.89 -1.60 2.17
CA VAL A 367 8.12 -2.66 2.85
C VAL A 367 8.81 -4.02 2.72
N THR A 368 9.32 -4.35 1.53
CA THR A 368 10.04 -5.61 1.27
C THR A 368 11.25 -5.77 2.20
N VAL A 369 12.13 -4.77 2.19
CA VAL A 369 13.35 -4.78 3.01
C VAL A 369 12.99 -4.76 4.50
N GLY A 370 12.01 -3.92 4.88
CA GLY A 370 11.53 -3.83 6.25
C GLY A 370 10.94 -5.13 6.77
N SER A 371 10.06 -5.77 6.02
CA SER A 371 9.45 -7.05 6.42
C SER A 371 10.49 -8.16 6.54
N ALA A 372 11.40 -8.27 5.58
CA ALA A 372 12.50 -9.24 5.65
C ALA A 372 13.40 -8.98 6.86
N ALA A 373 13.83 -7.74 7.09
CA ALA A 373 14.64 -7.36 8.25
C ALA A 373 13.87 -7.59 9.56
N GLY A 374 12.57 -7.27 9.59
CA GLY A 374 11.67 -7.50 10.72
C GLY A 374 11.69 -8.94 11.19
N GLY A 375 11.60 -9.90 10.26
CA GLY A 375 11.64 -11.33 10.58
C GLY A 375 13.05 -11.89 10.83
N LEU A 376 14.04 -11.52 10.00
CA LEU A 376 15.39 -12.02 10.11
C LEU A 376 16.10 -11.57 11.40
N LEU A 377 15.83 -10.33 11.84
CA LEU A 377 16.47 -9.72 12.99
C LEU A 377 15.63 -9.80 14.28
N PHE A 378 14.48 -10.46 14.27
CA PHE A 378 13.58 -10.50 15.43
C PHE A 378 14.19 -11.29 16.59
N ASN A 379 14.67 -12.50 16.33
CA ASN A 379 15.22 -13.42 17.33
C ASN A 379 16.75 -13.53 17.26
N VAL A 380 17.46 -12.39 17.22
CA VAL A 380 18.93 -12.37 17.26
C VAL A 380 19.40 -12.41 18.69
N ALA A 381 20.04 -13.51 19.09
CA ALA A 381 20.39 -13.79 20.48
C ALA A 381 21.34 -12.75 21.12
N TRP A 382 22.29 -12.20 20.34
CA TRP A 382 23.27 -11.23 20.83
C TRP A 382 22.75 -9.77 20.84
N LEU A 383 21.65 -9.48 20.14
CA LEU A 383 21.03 -8.16 20.08
C LEU A 383 19.51 -8.28 20.14
N PRO A 384 18.91 -8.33 21.34
CA PRO A 384 17.46 -8.35 21.48
C PRO A 384 16.82 -7.15 20.80
N ASN A 385 15.72 -7.38 20.09
CA ASN A 385 14.97 -6.34 19.37
C ASN A 385 15.77 -5.63 18.25
N ALA A 386 16.74 -6.31 17.66
CA ALA A 386 17.63 -5.75 16.63
C ALA A 386 16.85 -5.12 15.47
N SER A 387 15.73 -5.73 15.04
CA SER A 387 14.87 -5.21 13.97
C SER A 387 14.29 -3.83 14.31
N PHE A 388 13.78 -3.66 15.53
CA PHE A 388 13.21 -2.40 15.99
C PHE A 388 14.29 -1.33 16.24
N LEU A 389 15.45 -1.70 16.76
CA LEU A 389 16.56 -0.76 16.97
C LEU A 389 17.10 -0.24 15.63
N LEU A 390 17.30 -1.12 14.66
CA LEU A 390 17.80 -0.75 13.34
C LEU A 390 16.82 0.19 12.63
N ILE A 391 15.54 -0.13 12.63
CA ILE A 391 14.54 0.71 11.96
C ILE A 391 14.30 2.04 12.69
N THR A 392 14.42 2.06 14.03
CA THR A 392 14.40 3.29 14.81
C THR A 392 15.55 4.20 14.40
N GLY A 393 16.79 3.67 14.34
CA GLY A 393 17.96 4.42 13.87
C GLY A 393 17.79 4.96 12.45
N LEU A 394 17.26 4.14 11.53
CA LEU A 394 16.96 4.58 10.16
C LEU A 394 15.88 5.65 10.12
N THR A 395 14.86 5.57 10.97
CA THR A 395 13.78 6.57 11.05
C THR A 395 14.31 7.88 11.68
N VAL A 396 15.20 7.82 12.67
CA VAL A 396 15.90 9.00 13.21
C VAL A 396 16.74 9.67 12.12
N LEU A 397 17.45 8.90 11.29
CA LEU A 397 18.11 9.45 10.11
C LEU A 397 17.11 10.13 9.18
N GLY A 398 15.93 9.56 9.01
CA GLY A 398 14.81 10.18 8.28
C GLY A 398 14.40 11.52 8.89
N VAL A 399 14.33 11.64 10.22
CA VAL A 399 14.07 12.92 10.91
C VAL A 399 15.15 13.94 10.53
N LEU A 400 16.42 13.59 10.65
CA LEU A 400 17.54 14.49 10.29
C LEU A 400 17.47 14.91 8.81
N LEU A 401 17.18 13.97 7.93
CA LEU A 401 16.97 14.25 6.51
C LEU A 401 15.74 15.12 6.25
N SER A 402 14.73 15.12 7.09
CA SER A 402 13.53 15.95 6.93
C SER A 402 13.71 17.37 7.43
N LEU A 403 14.71 17.64 8.27
CA LEU A 403 15.03 18.99 8.73
C LEU A 403 15.40 19.90 7.53
N GLY A 404 14.84 21.06 7.46
CA GLY A 404 15.01 21.98 6.33
C GLY A 404 14.11 21.70 5.11
N LEU A 405 13.46 20.52 4.98
CA LEU A 405 12.48 20.28 3.92
C LEU A 405 11.35 21.31 3.85
N PRO A 406 10.75 21.75 4.98
CA PRO A 406 9.67 22.73 4.94
C PRO A 406 10.05 24.02 4.21
N HIS A 407 11.29 24.49 4.37
CA HIS A 407 11.80 25.68 3.69
C HIS A 407 12.06 25.42 2.20
N LEU A 408 12.67 24.28 1.86
CA LEU A 408 12.95 23.88 0.47
C LEU A 408 11.68 23.67 -0.35
N LEU A 409 10.62 23.18 0.29
CA LEU A 409 9.33 22.96 -0.38
C LEU A 409 8.62 24.27 -0.75
N VAL A 410 8.89 25.39 -0.07
CA VAL A 410 8.28 26.71 -0.35
C VAL A 410 9.03 27.51 -1.39
N THR A 411 10.35 27.52 -1.32
CA THR A 411 11.20 28.38 -2.17
C THR A 411 11.07 28.09 -3.67
N TRP A 412 10.44 26.96 -4.01
CA TRP A 412 10.18 26.60 -5.38
C TRP A 412 8.76 26.99 -5.82
N LYS A 413 8.58 28.21 -6.34
CA LYS A 413 7.46 28.54 -7.24
C LYS A 413 7.81 28.01 -8.64
N PRO A 414 6.90 27.27 -9.34
CA PRO A 414 7.08 27.08 -10.78
C PRO A 414 7.25 28.46 -11.38
N ARG A 415 8.32 28.71 -12.13
CA ARG A 415 8.31 29.88 -13.03
C ARG A 415 7.08 29.66 -13.90
N GLU A 416 6.06 30.47 -13.69
CA GLU A 416 5.04 30.69 -14.71
C GLU A 416 5.84 30.89 -15.99
N ALA A 417 5.57 30.03 -16.99
CA ALA A 417 6.10 30.30 -18.33
C ALA A 417 5.65 31.74 -18.62
N VAL A 418 6.60 32.67 -18.61
CA VAL A 418 6.39 33.98 -19.12
C VAL A 418 5.96 33.73 -20.57
N TYR A 419 4.66 33.71 -20.78
CA TYR A 419 4.08 33.85 -22.08
C TYR A 419 4.49 35.28 -22.46
N ASP A 420 5.68 35.34 -23.02
CA ASP A 420 6.26 36.57 -23.53
C ASP A 420 5.24 37.14 -24.51
N GLY A 421 4.74 38.33 -24.17
CA GLY A 421 3.74 39.08 -24.91
C GLY A 421 4.18 39.49 -26.33
N GLY A 422 4.97 38.66 -27.01
CA GLY A 422 5.43 38.84 -28.39
C GLY A 422 4.31 38.73 -29.46
N VAL A 423 3.13 38.24 -29.10
CA VAL A 423 2.02 38.13 -30.08
C VAL A 423 1.17 39.39 -30.14
N ARG A 424 1.21 40.28 -29.13
CA ARG A 424 0.42 41.53 -29.18
C ARG A 424 1.06 42.66 -29.98
N LYS A 425 2.33 42.58 -30.36
CA LYS A 425 3.00 43.64 -31.18
C LYS A 425 2.95 43.40 -32.69
N ARG A 426 2.49 42.27 -33.18
CA ARG A 426 2.33 42.04 -34.63
C ARG A 426 0.93 42.33 -35.17
N ALA A 427 -0.08 42.50 -34.33
CA ALA A 427 -1.44 42.83 -34.77
C ALA A 427 -1.67 44.35 -34.91
N SER A 428 -0.80 45.20 -34.36
CA SER A 428 -0.92 46.65 -34.51
C SER A 428 -0.08 47.23 -35.65
N ALA A 429 0.72 46.43 -36.37
CA ALA A 429 1.58 46.89 -37.48
C ALA A 429 1.01 46.56 -38.87
N LEU A 430 -0.17 45.93 -38.96
CA LEU A 430 -0.85 45.64 -40.22
C LEU A 430 -2.17 46.38 -40.41
N GLY A 431 -2.38 47.48 -39.67
CA GLY A 431 -3.53 48.35 -39.76
C GLY A 431 -3.17 49.80 -39.96
N ARG A 432 -2.36 50.10 -40.97
CA ARG A 432 -2.24 51.44 -41.60
C ARG A 432 -2.00 51.24 -43.10
#